data_f3e9b0e831cb87aca4ed6b7761fa85b3
#
_entry.id   f3e9b0e831cb87aca4ed6b7761fa85b3
#
_cell.length_a   1.000
_cell.length_b   1.000
_cell.length_c   1.000
_cell.angle_alpha   90.00
_cell.angle_beta   90.00
_cell.angle_gamma   90.00
#
_symmetry.space_group_name_H-M   'P 1'
#
loop_
_entity.id
_entity.type
_entity.pdbx_description
1 polymer ?
#
loop_
_entity_poly.entity_id
_entity_poly.type
_entity_poly.pdbx_seq_one_letter_code
_entity_poly.pdbx_strand_id
1 'polypeptide(L)'
;MSNLADGPRARAEIAAAVRLHAQVVRVEVPWSTFEPTDAKIDAAALAGMDRLMADATAARIRVITIVDSTPCWASSAPASTLRRCNPHRAGRANAWPPRHAAEYASFVAFLAQRYGTRLAAIEVWNEPDQINQLYFAGPHKAVRYATILKAAYRAIKQANPQVTVLAGSIVGSNGIFLRALYAAGIKGYYDGLAVHYYTLVLAAVREIHEVQLKNGDAAPLWLDEFGWSSCYPRQRVEQEQACVTPAIQARNLADVLHALARAPYVAATVVYDLQDNRDEQFGMLTSGGGRKPAFAALAGALANPLANPATVALSLRATRGGTVASGSAPVGDVMQLEAFQGSVLRYRALFTLDRFNRYSLALPAVLGRSGLRVRVFQWWAGAGRAAQASN
;
A
#
# COMPACT_ATOMS: atom_id res chain seq x y z
N MET A 1 -7.64 -1.04 8.84
CA MET A 1 -7.62 0.27 9.54
C MET A 1 -8.27 0.13 10.91
N SER A 2 -7.56 0.50 11.97
CA SER A 2 -8.15 0.51 13.30
C SER A 2 -9.09 1.70 13.44
N ASN A 3 -10.37 1.45 13.71
CA ASN A 3 -11.24 2.49 14.23
C ASN A 3 -10.77 2.84 15.64
N LEU A 4 -10.31 4.06 15.85
CA LEU A 4 -9.80 4.59 17.13
C LEU A 4 -10.80 4.52 18.31
N ALA A 5 -12.04 4.05 18.08
CA ALA A 5 -13.16 4.23 18.98
C ALA A 5 -13.09 3.44 20.28
N ASP A 6 -12.34 2.31 20.34
CA ASP A 6 -12.37 1.42 21.51
C ASP A 6 -10.97 1.28 22.15
N GLY A 7 -10.75 1.96 23.27
CA GLY A 7 -9.48 1.90 24.00
C GLY A 7 -8.96 0.49 24.30
N PRO A 8 -9.78 -0.51 24.68
CA PRO A 8 -9.34 -1.91 24.84
C PRO A 8 -8.89 -2.55 23.55
N ARG A 9 -9.56 -2.27 22.43
CA ARG A 9 -9.20 -2.80 21.10
C ARG A 9 -7.90 -2.19 20.60
N ALA A 10 -7.72 -0.87 20.71
CA ALA A 10 -6.47 -0.21 20.34
C ALA A 10 -5.26 -0.78 21.08
N ARG A 11 -5.38 -1.04 22.40
CA ARG A 11 -4.31 -1.70 23.17
C ARG A 11 -4.01 -3.11 22.69
N ALA A 12 -5.05 -3.90 22.37
CA ALA A 12 -4.86 -5.26 21.86
C ALA A 12 -4.14 -5.24 20.50
N GLU A 13 -4.45 -4.27 19.64
CA GLU A 13 -3.81 -4.07 18.34
C GLU A 13 -2.35 -3.63 18.48
N ILE A 14 -2.04 -2.67 19.37
CA ILE A 14 -0.65 -2.30 19.68
C ILE A 14 0.12 -3.50 20.26
N ALA A 15 -0.48 -4.27 21.16
CA ALA A 15 0.16 -5.47 21.69
C ALA A 15 0.40 -6.55 20.62
N ALA A 16 -0.48 -6.66 19.61
CA ALA A 16 -0.26 -7.54 18.46
C ALA A 16 0.87 -7.02 17.57
N ALA A 17 0.92 -5.71 17.31
CA ALA A 17 1.99 -5.06 16.54
C ALA A 17 3.37 -5.27 17.20
N VAL A 18 3.47 -5.18 18.53
CA VAL A 18 4.70 -5.51 19.28
C VAL A 18 5.12 -6.96 19.03
N ARG A 19 4.19 -7.91 19.10
CA ARG A 19 4.48 -9.34 18.84
C ARG A 19 4.85 -9.63 17.38
N LEU A 20 4.45 -8.76 16.47
CA LEU A 20 4.86 -8.80 15.06
C LEU A 20 6.23 -8.13 14.83
N HIS A 21 6.87 -7.54 15.83
CA HIS A 21 8.06 -6.70 15.67
C HIS A 21 7.83 -5.47 14.77
N ALA A 22 6.60 -4.99 14.68
CA ALA A 22 6.27 -3.81 13.90
C ALA A 22 6.91 -2.55 14.52
N GLN A 23 7.39 -1.66 13.67
CA GLN A 23 7.97 -0.36 14.07
C GLN A 23 6.96 0.78 13.91
N VAL A 24 5.92 0.54 13.11
CA VAL A 24 4.90 1.53 12.76
C VAL A 24 3.54 0.88 12.64
N VAL A 25 2.50 1.64 13.00
CA VAL A 25 1.10 1.34 12.69
C VAL A 25 0.49 2.50 11.92
N ARG A 26 -0.46 2.21 11.03
CA ARG A 26 -1.21 3.21 10.25
C ARG A 26 -2.63 3.29 10.78
N VAL A 27 -3.09 4.51 11.05
CA VAL A 27 -4.37 4.79 11.72
C VAL A 27 -5.11 5.89 10.98
N GLU A 28 -6.39 5.65 10.71
CA GLU A 28 -7.27 6.65 10.11
C GLU A 28 -7.69 7.68 11.16
N VAL A 29 -7.61 8.96 10.78
CA VAL A 29 -8.07 10.13 11.54
C VAL A 29 -9.07 10.88 10.67
N PRO A 30 -10.36 10.46 10.64
CA PRO A 30 -11.36 11.12 9.82
C PRO A 30 -11.58 12.55 10.34
N TRP A 31 -11.20 13.55 9.56
CA TRP A 31 -11.34 14.94 9.97
C TRP A 31 -12.79 15.30 10.38
N SER A 32 -13.78 14.75 9.67
CA SER A 32 -15.20 14.92 10.00
C SER A 32 -15.60 14.41 11.38
N THR A 33 -14.88 13.43 11.93
CA THR A 33 -15.11 12.89 13.26
C THR A 33 -14.43 13.75 14.34
N PHE A 34 -13.24 14.25 14.03
CA PHE A 34 -12.44 15.03 14.98
C PHE A 34 -12.90 16.50 15.06
N GLU A 35 -13.42 17.05 13.98
CA GLU A 35 -13.90 18.44 13.92
C GLU A 35 -15.28 18.52 13.23
N PRO A 36 -16.32 17.92 13.85
CA PRO A 36 -17.65 17.83 13.25
C PRO A 36 -18.30 19.20 13.05
N THR A 37 -17.87 20.20 13.83
CA THR A 37 -18.31 21.61 13.76
C THR A 37 -17.07 22.49 13.63
N ASP A 38 -17.18 23.57 12.87
CA ASP A 38 -16.09 24.52 12.58
C ASP A 38 -15.37 24.99 13.85
N ALA A 39 -14.04 24.89 13.83
CA ALA A 39 -13.11 25.23 14.92
C ALA A 39 -13.43 24.54 16.26
N LYS A 40 -14.15 23.41 16.25
CA LYS A 40 -14.53 22.70 17.48
C LYS A 40 -14.12 21.24 17.42
N ILE A 41 -13.01 20.93 18.07
CA ILE A 41 -12.50 19.56 18.18
C ILE A 41 -13.40 18.74 19.12
N ASP A 42 -13.78 17.54 18.67
CA ASP A 42 -14.49 16.56 19.48
C ASP A 42 -13.58 15.99 20.56
N ALA A 43 -13.94 16.22 21.81
CA ALA A 43 -13.13 15.84 22.97
C ALA A 43 -13.00 14.31 23.13
N ALA A 44 -14.01 13.55 22.73
CA ALA A 44 -13.99 12.08 22.85
C ALA A 44 -13.07 11.45 21.78
N ALA A 45 -13.17 11.93 20.53
CA ALA A 45 -12.28 11.52 19.44
C ALA A 45 -10.82 11.85 19.76
N LEU A 46 -10.55 13.09 20.24
CA LEU A 46 -9.22 13.50 20.64
C LEU A 46 -8.66 12.66 21.80
N ALA A 47 -9.46 12.41 22.84
CA ALA A 47 -9.05 11.57 23.96
C ALA A 47 -8.79 10.12 23.52
N GLY A 48 -9.50 9.60 22.53
CA GLY A 48 -9.24 8.31 21.91
C GLY A 48 -7.85 8.25 21.25
N MET A 49 -7.54 9.26 20.44
CA MET A 49 -6.24 9.40 19.78
C MET A 49 -5.11 9.59 20.79
N ASP A 50 -5.31 10.42 21.83
CA ASP A 50 -4.30 10.62 22.89
C ASP A 50 -3.94 9.30 23.57
N ARG A 51 -4.94 8.46 23.88
CA ARG A 51 -4.69 7.12 24.45
C ARG A 51 -3.92 6.22 23.52
N LEU A 52 -4.32 6.15 22.24
CA LEU A 52 -3.59 5.38 21.24
C LEU A 52 -2.13 5.84 21.14
N MET A 53 -1.91 7.15 21.05
CA MET A 53 -0.55 7.71 20.96
C MET A 53 0.28 7.44 22.20
N ALA A 54 -0.31 7.42 23.40
CA ALA A 54 0.35 7.05 24.62
C ALA A 54 0.73 5.56 24.64
N ASP A 55 -0.20 4.67 24.28
CA ASP A 55 0.02 3.23 24.23
C ASP A 55 1.08 2.86 23.17
N ALA A 56 1.03 3.47 21.98
CA ALA A 56 2.02 3.27 20.92
C ALA A 56 3.42 3.77 21.33
N THR A 57 3.49 4.95 21.96
CA THR A 57 4.76 5.51 22.47
C THR A 57 5.38 4.62 23.53
N ALA A 58 4.58 4.13 24.49
CA ALA A 58 5.04 3.18 25.52
C ALA A 58 5.57 1.87 24.89
N ALA A 59 4.97 1.44 23.79
CA ALA A 59 5.39 0.28 23.01
C ALA A 59 6.56 0.56 22.04
N ARG A 60 7.05 1.79 21.93
CA ARG A 60 8.06 2.24 20.96
C ARG A 60 7.62 2.05 19.50
N ILE A 61 6.32 2.15 19.24
CA ILE A 61 5.73 2.12 17.92
C ILE A 61 5.38 3.55 17.53
N ARG A 62 5.77 3.98 16.33
CA ARG A 62 5.36 5.27 15.76
C ARG A 62 4.07 5.10 14.96
N VAL A 63 3.33 6.18 14.79
CA VAL A 63 2.01 6.15 14.15
C VAL A 63 2.04 6.95 12.86
N ILE A 64 1.61 6.34 11.75
CA ILE A 64 1.20 7.06 10.54
C ILE A 64 -0.26 7.43 10.73
N THR A 65 -0.58 8.72 10.66
CA THR A 65 -1.96 9.18 10.67
C THR A 65 -2.37 9.55 9.26
N ILE A 66 -3.38 8.85 8.73
CA ILE A 66 -4.03 9.26 7.50
C ILE A 66 -5.19 10.18 7.85
N VAL A 67 -5.20 11.36 7.23
CA VAL A 67 -6.21 12.38 7.48
C VAL A 67 -7.03 12.59 6.22
N ASP A 68 -8.30 12.26 6.29
CA ASP A 68 -9.25 12.39 5.18
C ASP A 68 -10.66 12.82 5.69
N SER A 69 -11.71 12.62 4.89
CA SER A 69 -13.11 12.78 5.31
C SER A 69 -13.48 14.19 5.75
N THR A 70 -13.70 15.08 4.78
CA THR A 70 -14.10 16.47 5.04
C THR A 70 -15.39 16.56 5.88
N PRO A 71 -15.44 17.36 6.95
CA PRO A 71 -16.67 17.59 7.70
C PRO A 71 -17.72 18.36 6.88
N CYS A 72 -18.99 18.23 7.26
CA CYS A 72 -20.11 18.82 6.52
C CYS A 72 -19.94 20.32 6.28
N TRP A 73 -19.45 21.06 7.28
CA TRP A 73 -19.29 22.51 7.23
C TRP A 73 -18.20 22.95 6.23
N ALA A 74 -17.16 22.15 6.02
CA ALA A 74 -16.06 22.46 5.11
C ALA A 74 -16.23 21.85 3.70
N SER A 75 -17.09 20.85 3.52
CA SER A 75 -17.20 20.06 2.30
C SER A 75 -17.64 20.88 1.08
N SER A 76 -16.94 20.68 -0.05
CA SER A 76 -17.30 21.27 -1.35
C SER A 76 -18.37 20.48 -2.12
N ALA A 77 -19.05 19.54 -1.46
CA ALA A 77 -20.09 18.73 -2.08
C ALA A 77 -21.24 19.61 -2.62
N PRO A 78 -21.95 19.16 -3.67
CA PRO A 78 -23.13 19.87 -4.17
C PRO A 78 -24.20 20.07 -3.07
N ALA A 79 -24.98 21.13 -3.16
CA ALA A 79 -26.00 21.47 -2.18
C ALA A 79 -27.00 20.32 -1.92
N SER A 80 -27.32 19.51 -2.93
CA SER A 80 -28.18 18.33 -2.78
C SER A 80 -27.56 17.25 -1.87
N THR A 81 -26.25 17.10 -1.89
CA THR A 81 -25.49 16.18 -1.02
C THR A 81 -25.36 16.77 0.38
N LEU A 82 -25.02 18.06 0.48
CA LEU A 82 -24.86 18.75 1.78
C LEU A 82 -26.14 18.78 2.60
N ARG A 83 -27.31 18.91 1.99
CA ARG A 83 -28.61 18.84 2.71
C ARG A 83 -28.83 17.53 3.47
N ARG A 84 -28.10 16.46 3.10
CA ARG A 84 -28.16 15.14 3.73
C ARG A 84 -26.92 14.84 4.58
N CYS A 85 -26.01 15.80 4.71
CA CYS A 85 -24.81 15.62 5.51
C CYS A 85 -25.15 15.65 6.99
N ASN A 86 -24.67 14.66 7.73
CA ASN A 86 -24.80 14.61 9.18
C ASN A 86 -23.41 14.76 9.80
N PRO A 87 -23.17 15.78 10.65
CA PRO A 87 -21.85 16.02 11.22
C PRO A 87 -21.36 14.88 12.15
N HIS A 88 -22.27 14.02 12.61
CA HIS A 88 -21.93 12.90 13.51
C HIS A 88 -21.99 11.52 12.81
N ARG A 89 -22.10 11.49 11.49
CA ARG A 89 -22.17 10.23 10.73
C ARG A 89 -21.51 10.39 9.37
N ALA A 90 -20.55 9.49 9.08
CA ALA A 90 -19.94 9.43 7.77
C ALA A 90 -20.97 9.29 6.63
N GLY A 91 -20.74 9.99 5.54
CA GLY A 91 -21.63 10.00 4.39
C GLY A 91 -20.95 10.55 3.13
N ARG A 92 -21.69 10.61 2.03
CA ARG A 92 -21.16 11.01 0.71
C ARG A 92 -20.51 12.39 0.67
N ALA A 93 -20.93 13.32 1.54
CA ALA A 93 -20.36 14.67 1.59
C ALA A 93 -18.90 14.65 2.06
N ASN A 94 -18.53 13.69 2.90
CA ASN A 94 -17.19 13.59 3.49
C ASN A 94 -16.11 13.21 2.46
N ALA A 95 -16.49 12.54 1.37
CA ALA A 95 -15.57 12.21 0.26
C ALA A 95 -15.22 13.44 -0.61
N TRP A 96 -15.98 14.55 -0.52
CA TRP A 96 -15.65 15.74 -1.25
C TRP A 96 -14.56 16.53 -0.53
N PRO A 97 -13.51 16.98 -1.23
CA PRO A 97 -12.47 17.79 -0.60
C PRO A 97 -13.04 19.11 -0.05
N PRO A 98 -12.31 19.77 0.86
CA PRO A 98 -12.76 21.02 1.45
C PRO A 98 -12.94 22.13 0.41
N ARG A 99 -13.82 23.09 0.67
CA ARG A 99 -13.95 24.32 -0.13
C ARG A 99 -12.70 25.19 -0.03
N HIS A 100 -12.12 25.26 1.15
CA HIS A 100 -10.90 26.01 1.42
C HIS A 100 -9.83 25.08 1.99
N ALA A 101 -8.72 24.92 1.27
CA ALA A 101 -7.63 24.04 1.70
C ALA A 101 -6.99 24.49 3.04
N ALA A 102 -7.14 25.76 3.41
CA ALA A 102 -6.64 26.28 4.67
C ALA A 102 -7.33 25.67 5.91
N GLU A 103 -8.60 25.30 5.80
CA GLU A 103 -9.34 24.62 6.89
C GLU A 103 -8.73 23.27 7.20
N TYR A 104 -8.50 22.46 6.16
CA TYR A 104 -7.81 21.17 6.29
C TYR A 104 -6.37 21.33 6.81
N ALA A 105 -5.65 22.33 6.28
CA ALA A 105 -4.30 22.64 6.69
C ALA A 105 -4.18 22.99 8.17
N SER A 106 -5.14 23.74 8.71
CA SER A 106 -5.22 24.05 10.15
C SER A 106 -5.39 22.81 11.00
N PHE A 107 -6.24 21.88 10.58
CA PHE A 107 -6.47 20.63 11.31
C PHE A 107 -5.21 19.73 11.32
N VAL A 108 -4.54 19.53 10.19
CA VAL A 108 -3.33 18.72 10.16
C VAL A 108 -2.14 19.37 10.88
N ALA A 109 -2.08 20.72 10.91
CA ALA A 109 -1.11 21.46 11.71
C ALA A 109 -1.34 21.28 13.21
N PHE A 110 -2.62 21.27 13.65
CA PHE A 110 -2.98 20.93 15.03
C PHE A 110 -2.46 19.54 15.42
N LEU A 111 -2.65 18.52 14.58
CA LEU A 111 -2.14 17.17 14.84
C LEU A 111 -0.60 17.16 14.89
N ALA A 112 0.07 17.86 13.97
CA ALA A 112 1.53 17.95 13.93
C ALA A 112 2.11 18.62 15.19
N GLN A 113 1.47 19.68 15.68
CA GLN A 113 1.87 20.35 16.91
C GLN A 113 1.65 19.46 18.14
N ARG A 114 0.49 18.78 18.21
CA ARG A 114 0.11 17.97 19.38
C ARG A 114 0.95 16.73 19.53
N TYR A 115 1.21 16.00 18.43
CA TYR A 115 1.83 14.69 18.50
C TYR A 115 3.31 14.68 18.10
N GLY A 116 3.73 15.62 17.26
CA GLY A 116 5.13 15.82 16.90
C GLY A 116 5.83 14.55 16.41
N THR A 117 7.02 14.30 16.93
CA THR A 117 7.89 13.16 16.54
C THR A 117 7.37 11.78 16.99
N ARG A 118 6.29 11.71 17.76
CA ARG A 118 5.58 10.45 18.04
C ARG A 118 4.87 9.90 16.79
N LEU A 119 4.55 10.79 15.84
CA LEU A 119 4.11 10.40 14.52
C LEU A 119 5.30 9.87 13.69
N ALA A 120 5.07 8.82 12.93
CA ALA A 120 5.95 8.41 11.84
C ALA A 120 5.76 9.34 10.65
N ALA A 121 4.50 9.67 10.34
CA ALA A 121 4.10 10.60 9.29
C ALA A 121 2.66 11.08 9.46
N ILE A 122 2.33 12.20 8.83
CA ILE A 122 0.95 12.59 8.48
C ILE A 122 0.77 12.33 7.00
N GLU A 123 -0.17 11.47 6.65
CA GLU A 123 -0.56 11.18 5.29
C GLU A 123 -1.75 12.06 4.89
N VAL A 124 -1.56 12.80 3.80
CA VAL A 124 -2.54 13.77 3.32
C VAL A 124 -3.52 13.06 2.39
N TRP A 125 -4.66 12.69 2.92
CA TRP A 125 -5.76 12.01 2.22
C TRP A 125 -5.52 10.53 1.90
N ASN A 126 -6.65 9.80 1.60
CA ASN A 126 -6.68 8.41 1.17
C ASN A 126 -7.11 8.32 -0.29
N GLU A 127 -6.35 7.63 -1.13
CA GLU A 127 -6.69 7.20 -2.49
C GLU A 127 -7.40 8.26 -3.34
N PRO A 128 -6.81 9.45 -3.53
CA PRO A 128 -7.46 10.54 -4.24
C PRO A 128 -7.70 10.26 -5.74
N ASP A 129 -7.06 9.23 -6.30
CA ASP A 129 -7.20 8.79 -7.68
C ASP A 129 -8.22 7.66 -7.90
N GLN A 130 -8.83 7.11 -6.84
CA GLN A 130 -9.88 6.10 -6.95
C GLN A 130 -11.03 6.55 -7.85
N ILE A 131 -11.38 5.70 -8.82
CA ILE A 131 -12.40 6.00 -9.83
C ILE A 131 -13.80 6.08 -9.21
N ASN A 132 -14.09 5.24 -8.23
CA ASN A 132 -15.41 5.10 -7.60
C ASN A 132 -15.85 6.30 -6.74
N GLN A 133 -14.98 7.32 -6.58
CA GLN A 133 -15.23 8.54 -5.81
C GLN A 133 -15.60 8.31 -4.32
N LEU A 134 -15.21 7.17 -3.76
CA LEU A 134 -15.49 6.85 -2.35
C LEU A 134 -14.65 7.72 -1.40
N TYR A 135 -13.40 7.97 -1.76
CA TYR A 135 -12.48 8.72 -0.91
C TYR A 135 -12.28 10.17 -1.36
N PHE A 136 -12.27 10.43 -2.68
CA PHE A 136 -12.06 11.78 -3.21
C PHE A 136 -13.02 12.05 -4.37
N ALA A 137 -14.13 12.75 -4.07
CA ALA A 137 -15.20 12.96 -5.02
C ALA A 137 -15.05 14.26 -5.85
N GLY A 138 -15.67 14.26 -7.02
CA GLY A 138 -15.76 15.43 -7.90
C GLY A 138 -14.69 15.46 -9.00
N PRO A 139 -14.76 16.46 -9.89
CA PRO A 139 -13.89 16.61 -11.05
C PRO A 139 -12.51 17.17 -10.66
N HIS A 140 -11.56 17.16 -11.61
CA HIS A 140 -10.23 17.77 -11.49
C HIS A 140 -9.45 17.32 -10.26
N LYS A 141 -9.49 16.03 -9.94
CA LYS A 141 -8.95 15.44 -8.70
C LYS A 141 -7.48 15.84 -8.48
N ALA A 142 -6.61 15.74 -9.47
CA ALA A 142 -5.19 16.04 -9.32
C ALA A 142 -4.93 17.48 -8.89
N VAL A 143 -5.61 18.47 -9.50
CA VAL A 143 -5.44 19.89 -9.17
C VAL A 143 -5.97 20.20 -7.77
N ARG A 144 -7.15 19.67 -7.44
CA ARG A 144 -7.77 19.88 -6.13
C ARG A 144 -6.96 19.22 -5.01
N TYR A 145 -6.50 18.00 -5.25
CA TYR A 145 -5.63 17.31 -4.30
C TYR A 145 -4.30 18.05 -4.11
N ALA A 146 -3.65 18.48 -5.20
CA ALA A 146 -2.41 19.26 -5.12
C ALA A 146 -2.58 20.57 -4.32
N THR A 147 -3.75 21.20 -4.40
CA THR A 147 -4.06 22.41 -3.61
C THR A 147 -4.08 22.09 -2.12
N ILE A 148 -4.74 20.99 -1.72
CA ILE A 148 -4.80 20.54 -0.33
C ILE A 148 -3.40 20.14 0.18
N LEU A 149 -2.67 19.33 -0.59
CA LEU A 149 -1.34 18.86 -0.22
C LEU A 149 -0.37 20.02 0.03
N LYS A 150 -0.35 21.00 -0.87
CA LYS A 150 0.53 22.18 -0.73
C LYS A 150 0.19 23.02 0.50
N ALA A 151 -1.08 23.20 0.81
CA ALA A 151 -1.51 23.91 1.99
C ALA A 151 -1.15 23.12 3.28
N ALA A 152 -1.47 21.83 3.30
CA ALA A 152 -1.16 20.93 4.41
C ALA A 152 0.34 20.87 4.70
N TYR A 153 1.17 20.68 3.68
CA TYR A 153 2.63 20.62 3.82
C TYR A 153 3.19 21.86 4.51
N ARG A 154 2.83 23.06 4.00
CA ARG A 154 3.30 24.32 4.58
C ARG A 154 2.88 24.45 6.05
N ALA A 155 1.63 24.15 6.35
CA ALA A 155 1.08 24.29 7.70
C ALA A 155 1.69 23.28 8.68
N ILE A 156 1.88 22.02 8.26
CA ILE A 156 2.57 20.99 9.05
C ILE A 156 4.01 21.39 9.33
N LYS A 157 4.78 21.81 8.29
CA LYS A 157 6.18 22.21 8.45
C LYS A 157 6.36 23.47 9.28
N GLN A 158 5.40 24.38 9.24
CA GLN A 158 5.38 25.56 10.12
C GLN A 158 5.09 25.15 11.57
N ALA A 159 4.16 24.23 11.80
CA ALA A 159 3.79 23.76 13.14
C ALA A 159 4.88 22.89 13.77
N ASN A 160 5.45 21.98 12.98
CA ASN A 160 6.57 21.12 13.38
C ASN A 160 7.35 20.61 12.15
N PRO A 161 8.54 21.15 11.85
CA PRO A 161 9.32 20.81 10.65
C PRO A 161 9.83 19.36 10.64
N GLN A 162 9.85 18.67 11.79
CA GLN A 162 10.32 17.28 11.90
C GLN A 162 9.26 16.23 11.53
N VAL A 163 7.99 16.64 11.42
CA VAL A 163 6.92 15.70 11.03
C VAL A 163 7.03 15.39 9.56
N THR A 164 7.12 14.11 9.23
CA THR A 164 7.11 13.64 7.84
C THR A 164 5.72 13.81 7.24
N VAL A 165 5.64 14.36 6.03
CA VAL A 165 4.39 14.54 5.26
C VAL A 165 4.40 13.58 4.09
N LEU A 166 3.37 12.74 4.00
CA LEU A 166 3.18 11.84 2.86
C LEU A 166 2.14 12.43 1.91
N ALA A 167 2.47 12.42 0.62
CA ALA A 167 1.51 12.66 -0.43
C ALA A 167 0.85 11.33 -0.80
N GLY A 168 -0.43 11.31 -0.98
CA GLY A 168 -1.03 10.15 -1.54
C GLY A 168 -2.16 9.65 -0.75
N SER A 169 -2.46 8.46 -0.57
CA SER A 169 -1.90 7.21 -1.15
C SER A 169 -2.44 6.98 -2.57
N ILE A 170 -1.55 6.77 -3.53
CA ILE A 170 -1.94 6.60 -4.93
C ILE A 170 -2.15 5.11 -5.22
N VAL A 171 -3.27 4.75 -5.88
CA VAL A 171 -3.57 3.36 -6.28
C VAL A 171 -3.18 3.05 -7.72
N GLY A 172 -3.05 4.05 -8.58
CA GLY A 172 -2.72 3.90 -10.00
C GLY A 172 -1.23 3.76 -10.25
N SER A 173 -0.72 2.55 -10.50
CA SER A 173 0.68 2.29 -10.81
C SER A 173 1.11 2.78 -12.20
N ASN A 174 0.17 2.99 -13.14
CA ASN A 174 0.48 3.47 -14.50
C ASN A 174 1.02 4.91 -14.56
N GLY A 175 1.08 5.59 -13.43
CA GLY A 175 1.62 6.94 -13.27
C GLY A 175 0.79 8.07 -13.91
N ILE A 176 -0.40 7.81 -14.43
CA ILE A 176 -1.24 8.86 -15.05
C ILE A 176 -1.57 9.94 -14.04
N PHE A 177 -2.07 9.54 -12.87
CA PHE A 177 -2.42 10.48 -11.81
C PHE A 177 -1.19 11.19 -11.25
N LEU A 178 -0.10 10.48 -11.00
CA LEU A 178 1.15 11.07 -10.48
C LEU A 178 1.72 12.12 -11.46
N ARG A 179 1.71 11.85 -12.77
CA ARG A 179 2.11 12.87 -13.76
C ARG A 179 1.20 14.10 -13.73
N ALA A 180 -0.11 13.91 -13.56
CA ALA A 180 -1.04 15.04 -13.41
C ALA A 180 -0.78 15.82 -12.12
N LEU A 181 -0.37 15.17 -11.04
CA LEU A 181 0.04 15.82 -9.81
C LEU A 181 1.32 16.64 -10.00
N TYR A 182 2.33 16.11 -10.70
CA TYR A 182 3.54 16.89 -11.04
C TYR A 182 3.21 18.11 -11.91
N ALA A 183 2.32 17.94 -12.88
CA ALA A 183 1.82 19.08 -13.67
C ALA A 183 1.08 20.12 -12.81
N ALA A 184 0.43 19.69 -11.73
CA ALA A 184 -0.19 20.58 -10.73
C ALA A 184 0.82 21.14 -9.70
N GLY A 185 2.11 20.81 -9.82
CA GLY A 185 3.22 21.38 -9.06
C GLY A 185 3.33 20.88 -7.63
N ILE A 186 3.19 19.56 -7.41
CA ILE A 186 3.34 18.98 -6.06
C ILE A 186 4.77 18.77 -5.62
N LYS A 187 5.74 18.75 -6.54
CA LYS A 187 7.16 18.51 -6.21
C LYS A 187 7.66 19.50 -5.18
N GLY A 188 8.26 18.99 -4.10
CA GLY A 188 8.73 19.80 -2.97
C GLY A 188 7.65 20.11 -1.91
N TYR A 189 6.45 19.52 -2.03
CA TYR A 189 5.38 19.67 -1.04
C TYR A 189 5.00 18.34 -0.38
N TYR A 190 5.95 17.43 -0.24
CA TYR A 190 5.88 16.19 0.54
C TYR A 190 7.29 15.66 0.79
N ASP A 191 7.43 14.80 1.81
CA ASP A 191 8.69 14.16 2.17
C ASP A 191 8.74 12.70 1.69
N GLY A 192 7.59 12.09 1.39
CA GLY A 192 7.46 10.75 0.86
C GLY A 192 6.16 10.57 0.07
N LEU A 193 6.16 9.65 -0.89
CA LEU A 193 4.98 9.31 -1.69
C LEU A 193 4.39 8.00 -1.18
N ALA A 194 3.14 8.05 -0.69
CA ALA A 194 2.37 6.89 -0.26
C ALA A 194 1.67 6.22 -1.45
N VAL A 195 1.65 4.88 -1.46
CA VAL A 195 1.05 4.07 -2.52
C VAL A 195 0.38 2.82 -1.95
N HIS A 196 -0.75 2.40 -2.56
CA HIS A 196 -1.49 1.20 -2.22
C HIS A 196 -1.53 0.23 -3.40
N TYR A 197 -1.03 -0.99 -3.22
CA TYR A 197 -1.06 -2.01 -4.27
C TYR A 197 -1.41 -3.38 -3.73
N TYR A 198 -2.46 -4.01 -4.28
CA TYR A 198 -2.94 -5.34 -3.89
C TYR A 198 -2.65 -6.43 -4.92
N THR A 199 -2.24 -6.03 -6.12
CA THR A 199 -1.84 -6.94 -7.20
C THR A 199 -0.58 -6.42 -7.86
N LEU A 200 0.29 -7.34 -8.32
CA LEU A 200 1.56 -6.99 -8.97
C LEU A 200 2.38 -5.96 -8.16
N VAL A 201 2.41 -6.15 -6.84
CA VAL A 201 2.87 -5.16 -5.86
C VAL A 201 4.26 -4.64 -6.16
N LEU A 202 5.19 -5.53 -6.43
CA LEU A 202 6.60 -5.18 -6.64
C LEU A 202 6.82 -4.48 -7.99
N ALA A 203 6.11 -4.93 -9.03
CA ALA A 203 6.14 -4.27 -10.34
C ALA A 203 5.53 -2.87 -10.25
N ALA A 204 4.38 -2.72 -9.57
CA ALA A 204 3.71 -1.44 -9.38
C ALA A 204 4.58 -0.43 -8.62
N VAL A 205 5.23 -0.85 -7.53
CA VAL A 205 6.18 -0.03 -6.77
C VAL A 205 7.35 0.43 -7.65
N ARG A 206 7.89 -0.46 -8.48
CA ARG A 206 8.96 -0.11 -9.42
C ARG A 206 8.48 0.88 -10.48
N GLU A 207 7.34 0.63 -11.11
CA GLU A 207 6.78 1.48 -12.17
C GLU A 207 6.54 2.91 -11.67
N ILE A 208 5.95 3.07 -10.49
CA ILE A 208 5.69 4.40 -9.93
C ILE A 208 6.99 5.12 -9.56
N HIS A 209 7.99 4.40 -9.06
CA HIS A 209 9.32 4.97 -8.80
C HIS A 209 10.00 5.45 -10.10
N GLU A 210 9.87 4.72 -11.20
CA GLU A 210 10.37 5.15 -12.50
C GLU A 210 9.68 6.44 -13.00
N VAL A 211 8.39 6.64 -12.67
CA VAL A 211 7.69 7.90 -12.94
C VAL A 211 8.24 9.04 -12.11
N GLN A 212 8.54 8.82 -10.81
CA GLN A 212 9.21 9.82 -9.96
C GLN A 212 10.55 10.24 -10.56
N LEU A 213 11.42 9.28 -10.89
CA LEU A 213 12.75 9.56 -11.45
C LEU A 213 12.66 10.38 -12.74
N LYS A 214 11.73 10.07 -13.65
CA LYS A 214 11.49 10.83 -14.89
C LYS A 214 11.05 12.28 -14.64
N ASN A 215 10.49 12.56 -13.46
CA ASN A 215 10.11 13.90 -13.03
C ASN A 215 11.15 14.55 -12.12
N GLY A 216 12.33 13.92 -11.98
CA GLY A 216 13.43 14.40 -11.14
C GLY A 216 13.07 14.43 -9.66
N ASP A 217 12.23 13.51 -9.20
CA ASP A 217 11.81 13.37 -7.82
C ASP A 217 12.48 12.14 -7.18
N ALA A 218 13.15 12.36 -6.06
CA ALA A 218 13.84 11.33 -5.29
C ALA A 218 13.19 11.07 -3.92
N ALA A 219 12.00 11.59 -3.68
CA ALA A 219 11.27 11.32 -2.44
C ALA A 219 11.01 9.82 -2.29
N PRO A 220 11.25 9.22 -1.10
CA PRO A 220 11.07 7.79 -0.92
C PRO A 220 9.60 7.38 -1.05
N LEU A 221 9.39 6.15 -1.51
CA LEU A 221 8.07 5.53 -1.51
C LEU A 221 7.74 4.95 -0.14
N TRP A 222 6.47 5.05 0.22
CA TRP A 222 5.85 4.37 1.34
C TRP A 222 4.76 3.47 0.78
N LEU A 223 5.00 2.16 0.74
CA LEU A 223 3.94 1.20 0.45
C LEU A 223 3.15 0.99 1.74
N ASP A 224 2.24 1.90 2.00
CA ASP A 224 1.57 1.98 3.29
C ASP A 224 0.22 1.27 3.33
N GLU A 225 -0.10 0.56 2.23
CA GLU A 225 -1.15 -0.43 2.20
C GLU A 225 -0.89 -1.47 1.11
N PHE A 226 -0.75 -2.75 1.51
CA PHE A 226 -0.73 -3.89 0.60
C PHE A 226 -1.17 -5.16 1.35
N GLY A 227 -1.71 -6.13 0.61
CA GLY A 227 -2.16 -7.36 1.25
C GLY A 227 -2.78 -8.37 0.30
N TRP A 228 -3.08 -9.55 0.82
CA TRP A 228 -3.85 -10.60 0.18
C TRP A 228 -4.93 -11.09 1.13
N SER A 229 -6.14 -11.30 0.60
CA SER A 229 -7.23 -11.88 1.36
C SER A 229 -7.12 -13.41 1.38
N SER A 230 -7.24 -14.03 2.56
CA SER A 230 -7.25 -15.49 2.71
C SER A 230 -8.62 -16.13 2.46
N CYS A 231 -9.38 -15.59 1.50
CA CYS A 231 -10.76 -15.93 1.20
C CYS A 231 -10.94 -17.22 0.38
N TYR A 232 -9.87 -17.74 -0.24
CA TYR A 232 -9.99 -18.96 -1.06
C TYR A 232 -10.24 -20.22 -0.19
N PRO A 233 -11.17 -21.12 -0.55
CA PRO A 233 -11.96 -21.17 -1.78
C PRO A 233 -13.31 -20.43 -1.72
N ARG A 234 -13.65 -19.78 -0.62
CA ARG A 234 -14.92 -19.09 -0.40
C ARG A 234 -14.88 -17.70 -1.04
N GLN A 235 -15.09 -17.62 -2.34
CA GLN A 235 -15.08 -16.33 -3.05
C GLN A 235 -16.26 -15.45 -2.62
N ARG A 236 -15.94 -14.35 -1.95
CA ARG A 236 -16.74 -13.12 -1.85
C ARG A 236 -15.79 -11.96 -1.81
N VAL A 237 -15.33 -11.45 -2.95
CA VAL A 237 -14.39 -10.31 -2.92
C VAL A 237 -14.46 -9.51 -4.20
N GLU A 238 -14.50 -8.20 -4.06
CA GLU A 238 -14.34 -7.24 -5.14
C GLU A 238 -12.98 -7.33 -5.85
N GLN A 239 -11.98 -7.97 -5.21
CA GLN A 239 -10.63 -8.16 -5.74
C GLN A 239 -10.27 -9.65 -5.86
N GLU A 240 -10.85 -10.33 -6.84
CA GLU A 240 -10.62 -11.77 -7.05
C GLU A 240 -9.14 -12.19 -7.12
N GLN A 241 -8.26 -11.30 -7.62
CA GLN A 241 -6.84 -11.57 -7.78
C GLN A 241 -6.07 -11.58 -6.45
N ALA A 242 -6.57 -10.87 -5.43
CA ALA A 242 -5.99 -10.87 -4.10
C ALA A 242 -6.51 -12.00 -3.20
N CYS A 243 -7.45 -12.84 -3.68
CA CYS A 243 -8.04 -13.95 -2.94
C CYS A 243 -7.19 -15.23 -3.07
N VAL A 244 -6.51 -15.60 -2.00
CA VAL A 244 -5.57 -16.72 -1.95
C VAL A 244 -5.85 -17.63 -0.75
N THR A 245 -5.12 -18.74 -0.62
CA THR A 245 -5.18 -19.56 0.61
C THR A 245 -4.43 -18.88 1.76
N PRO A 246 -4.73 -19.21 3.05
CA PRO A 246 -3.97 -18.67 4.18
C PRO A 246 -2.45 -18.91 4.10
N ALA A 247 -2.03 -20.03 3.52
CA ALA A 247 -0.61 -20.33 3.33
C ALA A 247 0.05 -19.44 2.27
N ILE A 248 -0.67 -19.14 1.18
CA ILE A 248 -0.18 -18.22 0.14
C ILE A 248 -0.16 -16.78 0.66
N GLN A 249 -1.19 -16.34 1.41
CA GLN A 249 -1.20 -15.05 2.10
C GLN A 249 0.08 -14.88 2.93
N ALA A 250 0.37 -15.85 3.80
CA ALA A 250 1.53 -15.84 4.68
C ALA A 250 2.85 -15.69 3.90
N ARG A 251 3.02 -16.48 2.84
CA ARG A 251 4.21 -16.45 1.99
C ARG A 251 4.36 -15.12 1.26
N ASN A 252 3.29 -14.66 0.60
CA ASN A 252 3.34 -13.43 -0.19
C ASN A 252 3.69 -12.19 0.66
N LEU A 253 3.11 -12.08 1.86
CA LEU A 253 3.41 -10.98 2.77
C LEU A 253 4.89 -10.98 3.18
N ALA A 254 5.44 -12.14 3.58
CA ALA A 254 6.84 -12.24 3.95
C ALA A 254 7.78 -11.95 2.77
N ASP A 255 7.48 -12.50 1.58
CA ASP A 255 8.31 -12.33 0.38
C ASP A 255 8.35 -10.88 -0.12
N VAL A 256 7.21 -10.14 -0.05
CA VAL A 256 7.18 -8.71 -0.37
C VAL A 256 8.02 -7.92 0.61
N LEU A 257 7.92 -8.17 1.93
CA LEU A 257 8.73 -7.48 2.93
C LEU A 257 10.23 -7.70 2.68
N HIS A 258 10.66 -8.95 2.45
CA HIS A 258 12.04 -9.26 2.13
C HIS A 258 12.54 -8.61 0.83
N ALA A 259 11.67 -8.48 -0.15
CA ALA A 259 11.97 -7.83 -1.41
C ALA A 259 12.16 -6.31 -1.22
N LEU A 260 11.20 -5.65 -0.58
CA LEU A 260 11.19 -4.20 -0.41
C LEU A 260 12.22 -3.71 0.62
N ALA A 261 12.58 -4.52 1.61
CA ALA A 261 13.69 -4.23 2.52
C ALA A 261 15.04 -4.04 1.79
N ARG A 262 15.13 -4.48 0.53
CA ARG A 262 16.31 -4.30 -0.34
C ARG A 262 16.15 -3.21 -1.38
N ALA A 263 14.99 -2.57 -1.46
CA ALA A 263 14.71 -1.49 -2.40
C ALA A 263 15.08 -0.15 -1.73
N PRO A 264 16.19 0.50 -2.12
CA PRO A 264 16.69 1.69 -1.40
C PRO A 264 15.77 2.90 -1.52
N TYR A 265 14.81 2.86 -2.43
CA TYR A 265 13.82 3.89 -2.66
C TYR A 265 12.52 3.67 -1.89
N VAL A 266 12.41 2.60 -1.11
CA VAL A 266 11.24 2.32 -0.25
C VAL A 266 11.62 2.58 1.21
N ALA A 267 10.96 3.53 1.85
CA ALA A 267 11.23 3.90 3.24
C ALA A 267 10.43 3.07 4.24
N ALA A 268 9.22 2.66 3.89
CA ALA A 268 8.34 1.90 4.78
C ALA A 268 7.38 1.01 4.00
N THR A 269 6.94 -0.06 4.68
CA THR A 269 5.87 -0.95 4.21
C THR A 269 4.89 -1.22 5.34
N VAL A 270 3.58 -1.14 5.06
CA VAL A 270 2.51 -1.42 6.00
C VAL A 270 1.54 -2.42 5.41
N VAL A 271 1.33 -3.51 6.11
CA VAL A 271 0.44 -4.59 5.68
C VAL A 271 -1.01 -4.25 6.00
N TYR A 272 -1.89 -4.40 5.06
CA TYR A 272 -3.33 -4.40 5.26
C TYR A 272 -3.84 -5.86 5.31
N ASP A 273 -4.40 -6.35 6.42
CA ASP A 273 -4.83 -5.69 7.62
C ASP A 273 -4.32 -6.44 8.86
N LEU A 274 -4.44 -5.90 10.07
CA LEU A 274 -4.06 -6.62 11.28
C LEU A 274 -5.07 -7.72 11.64
N GLN A 275 -6.37 -7.44 11.52
CA GLN A 275 -7.44 -8.34 11.91
C GLN A 275 -8.56 -8.37 10.89
N ASP A 276 -9.01 -9.58 10.52
CA ASP A 276 -10.17 -9.77 9.65
C ASP A 276 -11.40 -9.03 10.20
N ASN A 277 -12.12 -8.37 9.32
CA ASN A 277 -13.42 -7.82 9.62
C ASN A 277 -14.54 -8.74 9.07
N ARG A 278 -15.79 -8.27 9.14
CA ARG A 278 -16.95 -9.06 8.68
C ARG A 278 -16.91 -9.35 7.18
N ASP A 279 -16.40 -8.42 6.40
CA ASP A 279 -16.51 -8.41 4.94
C ASP A 279 -15.18 -8.77 4.25
N GLU A 280 -14.05 -8.64 4.96
CA GLU A 280 -12.70 -8.81 4.42
C GLU A 280 -11.83 -9.73 5.27
N GLN A 281 -10.96 -10.52 4.62
CA GLN A 281 -10.08 -11.51 5.26
C GLN A 281 -8.59 -11.23 4.98
N PHE A 282 -8.22 -9.95 4.95
CA PHE A 282 -6.83 -9.51 4.79
C PHE A 282 -6.01 -9.64 6.07
N GLY A 283 -6.66 -9.75 7.22
CA GLY A 283 -6.03 -9.78 8.53
C GLY A 283 -4.99 -10.88 8.72
N MET A 284 -4.03 -10.63 9.59
CA MET A 284 -3.13 -11.63 10.15
C MET A 284 -3.76 -12.35 11.36
N LEU A 285 -4.80 -11.74 11.92
CA LEU A 285 -5.69 -12.31 12.92
C LEU A 285 -7.06 -12.57 12.29
N THR A 286 -7.76 -13.60 12.74
CA THR A 286 -9.18 -13.79 12.41
C THR A 286 -10.04 -12.72 13.08
N SER A 287 -11.29 -12.58 12.69
CA SER A 287 -12.26 -11.67 13.33
C SER A 287 -12.42 -11.93 14.84
N GLY A 288 -12.21 -13.17 15.30
CA GLY A 288 -12.19 -13.56 16.71
C GLY A 288 -10.83 -13.40 17.39
N GLY A 289 -9.82 -12.81 16.74
CA GLY A 289 -8.49 -12.60 17.32
C GLY A 289 -7.52 -13.79 17.26
N GLY A 290 -7.94 -14.92 16.65
CA GLY A 290 -7.08 -16.08 16.42
C GLY A 290 -5.97 -15.79 15.41
N ARG A 291 -4.76 -16.29 15.62
CA ARG A 291 -3.63 -16.06 14.70
C ARG A 291 -3.78 -16.92 13.43
N LYS A 292 -3.63 -16.29 12.28
CA LYS A 292 -3.50 -16.96 10.99
C LYS A 292 -2.04 -17.30 10.70
N PRO A 293 -1.71 -18.19 9.73
CA PRO A 293 -0.33 -18.46 9.32
C PRO A 293 0.45 -17.20 8.96
N ALA A 294 -0.22 -16.19 8.42
CA ALA A 294 0.35 -14.89 8.09
C ALA A 294 0.97 -14.17 9.31
N PHE A 295 0.43 -14.36 10.51
CA PHE A 295 0.96 -13.73 11.71
C PHE A 295 2.41 -14.18 12.01
N ALA A 296 2.66 -15.48 11.99
CA ALA A 296 4.00 -16.02 12.24
C ALA A 296 4.98 -15.68 11.11
N ALA A 297 4.53 -15.77 9.86
CA ALA A 297 5.36 -15.44 8.69
C ALA A 297 5.79 -13.96 8.71
N LEU A 298 4.85 -13.05 9.01
CA LEU A 298 5.12 -11.62 9.11
C LEU A 298 6.05 -11.30 10.27
N ALA A 299 5.83 -11.89 11.47
CA ALA A 299 6.72 -11.70 12.60
C ALA A 299 8.15 -12.14 12.28
N GLY A 300 8.32 -13.30 11.61
CA GLY A 300 9.63 -13.76 11.14
C GLY A 300 10.29 -12.82 10.14
N ALA A 301 9.52 -12.32 9.16
CA ALA A 301 10.03 -11.39 8.16
C ALA A 301 10.42 -10.03 8.75
N LEU A 302 9.65 -9.49 9.70
CA LEU A 302 9.96 -8.23 10.37
C LEU A 302 11.13 -8.36 11.34
N ALA A 303 11.29 -9.51 12.00
CA ALA A 303 12.47 -9.78 12.85
C ALA A 303 13.75 -9.92 12.03
N ASN A 304 13.66 -10.39 10.78
CA ASN A 304 14.81 -10.60 9.92
C ASN A 304 14.53 -10.16 8.45
N PRO A 305 14.37 -8.86 8.20
CA PRO A 305 13.91 -8.35 6.90
C PRO A 305 14.89 -8.64 5.75
N LEU A 306 16.16 -8.83 6.06
CA LEU A 306 17.20 -9.16 5.06
C LEU A 306 17.46 -10.66 4.92
N ALA A 307 16.63 -11.55 5.46
CA ALA A 307 16.73 -12.99 5.22
C ALA A 307 16.70 -13.31 3.73
N ASN A 308 17.31 -14.44 3.33
CA ASN A 308 17.34 -14.85 1.94
C ASN A 308 15.90 -15.03 1.41
N PRO A 309 15.52 -14.33 0.32
CA PRO A 309 14.20 -14.51 -0.26
C PRO A 309 14.08 -15.92 -0.87
N ALA A 310 12.86 -16.41 -0.96
CA ALA A 310 12.58 -17.62 -1.71
C ALA A 310 13.05 -17.49 -3.17
N THR A 311 13.48 -18.60 -3.75
CA THR A 311 14.05 -18.61 -5.10
C THR A 311 12.98 -18.92 -6.16
N VAL A 312 13.22 -18.45 -7.37
CA VAL A 312 12.46 -18.86 -8.55
C VAL A 312 12.83 -20.30 -8.89
N ALA A 313 11.83 -21.17 -9.08
CA ALA A 313 12.02 -22.53 -9.57
C ALA A 313 11.71 -22.58 -11.07
N LEU A 314 12.49 -23.36 -11.82
CA LEU A 314 12.30 -23.56 -13.25
C LEU A 314 12.62 -25.01 -13.61
N SER A 315 11.72 -25.62 -14.38
CA SER A 315 11.94 -26.90 -15.05
C SER A 315 11.58 -26.82 -16.54
N LEU A 316 12.29 -27.55 -17.38
CA LEU A 316 11.97 -27.67 -18.79
C LEU A 316 11.48 -29.10 -19.08
N ARG A 317 10.38 -29.22 -19.81
CA ARG A 317 9.81 -30.49 -20.22
C ARG A 317 9.59 -30.52 -21.72
N ALA A 318 10.18 -31.49 -22.38
CA ALA A 318 9.92 -31.76 -23.80
C ALA A 318 8.47 -32.27 -23.98
N THR A 319 7.79 -31.78 -25.02
CA THR A 319 6.45 -32.22 -25.43
C THR A 319 6.45 -32.48 -26.95
N ARG A 320 5.37 -33.08 -27.48
CA ARG A 320 5.22 -33.23 -28.94
C ARG A 320 5.23 -31.89 -29.70
N GLY A 321 4.72 -30.79 -29.06
CA GLY A 321 4.65 -29.45 -29.63
C GLY A 321 5.84 -28.54 -29.36
N GLY A 322 6.93 -29.02 -28.70
CA GLY A 322 8.07 -28.19 -28.34
C GLY A 322 8.53 -28.37 -26.89
N THR A 323 8.98 -27.32 -26.27
CA THR A 323 9.41 -27.30 -24.85
C THR A 323 8.43 -26.46 -24.00
N VAL A 324 8.09 -26.96 -22.81
CA VAL A 324 7.34 -26.25 -21.82
C VAL A 324 8.26 -25.86 -20.65
N ALA A 325 8.30 -24.57 -20.32
CA ALA A 325 8.94 -24.05 -19.11
C ALA A 325 7.90 -23.91 -18.01
N SER A 326 8.14 -24.51 -16.84
CA SER A 326 7.22 -24.45 -15.70
C SER A 326 7.95 -24.31 -14.38
N GLY A 327 7.26 -23.80 -13.36
CA GLY A 327 7.86 -23.62 -12.05
C GLY A 327 7.02 -22.76 -11.12
N SER A 328 7.68 -22.17 -10.15
CA SER A 328 7.08 -21.26 -9.16
C SER A 328 8.02 -20.12 -8.83
N ALA A 329 7.47 -19.04 -8.32
CA ALA A 329 8.26 -17.92 -7.80
C ALA A 329 7.69 -17.43 -6.45
N PRO A 330 8.44 -16.60 -5.72
CA PRO A 330 8.06 -16.17 -4.38
C PRO A 330 6.67 -15.51 -4.31
N VAL A 331 6.48 -14.41 -4.99
CA VAL A 331 5.22 -13.64 -4.94
C VAL A 331 4.56 -13.56 -6.31
N GLY A 332 3.23 -13.55 -6.35
CA GLY A 332 2.46 -13.39 -7.58
C GLY A 332 2.69 -12.01 -8.21
N ASP A 333 3.68 -11.89 -9.07
CA ASP A 333 4.08 -10.64 -9.70
C ASP A 333 4.50 -10.86 -11.15
N VAL A 334 4.97 -9.81 -11.82
CA VAL A 334 5.43 -9.89 -13.22
C VAL A 334 6.75 -10.63 -13.30
N MET A 335 6.76 -11.66 -14.12
CA MET A 335 7.91 -12.49 -14.42
C MET A 335 8.39 -12.22 -15.83
N GLN A 336 9.70 -12.41 -16.05
CA GLN A 336 10.29 -12.42 -17.38
C GLN A 336 10.93 -13.78 -17.66
N LEU A 337 10.61 -14.33 -18.81
CA LEU A 337 11.28 -15.50 -19.39
C LEU A 337 12.12 -15.05 -20.57
N GLU A 338 13.33 -15.56 -20.65
CA GLU A 338 14.23 -15.42 -21.80
C GLU A 338 14.74 -16.78 -22.23
N ALA A 339 14.64 -17.07 -23.53
CA ALA A 339 15.14 -18.30 -24.13
C ALA A 339 16.26 -18.00 -25.14
N PHE A 340 17.35 -18.71 -25.01
CA PHE A 340 18.56 -18.57 -25.79
C PHE A 340 18.84 -19.85 -26.60
N GLN A 341 19.33 -19.68 -27.82
CA GLN A 341 19.94 -20.74 -28.61
C GLN A 341 21.45 -20.48 -28.62
N GLY A 342 22.20 -21.30 -27.89
CA GLY A 342 23.58 -20.96 -27.54
C GLY A 342 23.65 -19.67 -26.71
N SER A 343 24.37 -18.66 -27.17
CA SER A 343 24.47 -17.34 -26.54
C SER A 343 23.43 -16.32 -27.02
N VAL A 344 22.68 -16.61 -28.08
CA VAL A 344 21.78 -15.65 -28.73
C VAL A 344 20.38 -15.69 -28.11
N LEU A 345 19.92 -14.57 -27.62
CA LEU A 345 18.54 -14.42 -27.17
C LEU A 345 17.57 -14.53 -28.36
N ARG A 346 16.68 -15.52 -28.33
CA ARG A 346 15.70 -15.81 -29.39
C ARG A 346 14.27 -15.51 -29.03
N TYR A 347 13.95 -15.53 -27.71
CA TYR A 347 12.59 -15.30 -27.27
C TYR A 347 12.59 -14.64 -25.89
N ARG A 348 11.65 -13.71 -25.72
CA ARG A 348 11.37 -13.04 -24.43
C ARG A 348 9.87 -12.96 -24.24
N ALA A 349 9.41 -13.23 -23.03
CA ALA A 349 8.01 -13.07 -22.64
C ALA A 349 7.92 -12.45 -21.24
N LEU A 350 6.96 -11.56 -21.05
CA LEU A 350 6.47 -11.14 -19.75
C LEU A 350 5.18 -11.92 -19.46
N PHE A 351 5.03 -12.36 -18.21
CA PHE A 351 3.85 -13.09 -17.77
C PHE A 351 3.62 -12.90 -16.28
N THR A 352 2.42 -13.24 -15.80
CA THR A 352 2.07 -13.24 -14.38
C THR A 352 1.93 -14.68 -13.89
N LEU A 353 2.06 -14.86 -12.58
CA LEU A 353 1.85 -16.15 -11.92
C LEU A 353 0.35 -16.41 -11.69
N ASP A 354 0.00 -17.67 -11.53
CA ASP A 354 -1.33 -18.02 -11.00
C ASP A 354 -1.45 -17.68 -9.51
N ARG A 355 -2.67 -17.80 -8.95
CA ARG A 355 -2.93 -17.52 -7.53
C ARG A 355 -2.15 -18.41 -6.54
N PHE A 356 -1.48 -19.44 -7.03
CA PHE A 356 -0.62 -20.34 -6.25
C PHE A 356 0.87 -20.08 -6.50
N ASN A 357 1.20 -18.95 -7.15
CA ASN A 357 2.53 -18.53 -7.53
C ASN A 357 3.26 -19.53 -8.44
N ARG A 358 2.53 -20.14 -9.37
CA ARG A 358 3.06 -21.11 -10.35
C ARG A 358 2.90 -20.57 -11.77
N TYR A 359 3.69 -21.10 -12.66
CA TYR A 359 3.61 -20.81 -14.08
C TYR A 359 3.86 -22.05 -14.95
N SER A 360 3.33 -22.01 -16.17
CA SER A 360 3.59 -23.00 -17.22
C SER A 360 3.45 -22.31 -18.56
N LEU A 361 4.55 -22.23 -19.33
CA LEU A 361 4.64 -21.54 -20.60
C LEU A 361 5.15 -22.47 -21.70
N ALA A 362 4.40 -22.60 -22.78
CA ALA A 362 4.87 -23.24 -24.00
C ALA A 362 5.84 -22.31 -24.73
N LEU A 363 7.04 -22.76 -24.99
CA LEU A 363 8.01 -22.03 -25.80
C LEU A 363 7.70 -22.19 -27.28
N PRO A 364 8.00 -21.19 -28.12
CA PRO A 364 7.83 -21.31 -29.57
C PRO A 364 8.57 -22.54 -30.14
N ALA A 365 7.88 -23.32 -30.95
CA ALA A 365 8.45 -24.58 -31.53
C ALA A 365 9.72 -24.33 -32.36
N VAL A 366 9.85 -23.13 -32.92
CA VAL A 366 11.02 -22.71 -33.71
C VAL A 366 12.32 -22.68 -32.91
N LEU A 367 12.25 -22.66 -31.57
CA LEU A 367 13.45 -22.62 -30.71
C LEU A 367 14.24 -23.95 -30.68
N GLY A 368 13.71 -25.02 -31.24
CA GLY A 368 14.38 -26.33 -31.19
C GLY A 368 14.70 -26.77 -29.76
N ARG A 369 15.21 -27.98 -29.59
CA ARG A 369 15.56 -28.51 -28.25
C ARG A 369 17.07 -28.48 -27.98
N SER A 370 17.86 -28.64 -29.00
CA SER A 370 19.32 -28.71 -28.87
C SER A 370 19.90 -27.33 -28.55
N GLY A 371 20.70 -27.25 -27.48
CA GLY A 371 21.34 -26.02 -27.04
C GLY A 371 20.37 -24.91 -26.52
N LEU A 372 19.14 -25.30 -26.21
CA LEU A 372 18.16 -24.38 -25.60
C LEU A 372 18.53 -24.13 -24.14
N ARG A 373 18.72 -22.88 -23.81
CA ARG A 373 18.89 -22.39 -22.44
C ARG A 373 17.78 -21.40 -22.11
N VAL A 374 17.14 -21.60 -20.99
CA VAL A 374 16.06 -20.74 -20.52
C VAL A 374 16.42 -20.13 -19.16
N ARG A 375 16.11 -18.87 -18.97
CA ARG A 375 16.14 -18.24 -17.66
C ARG A 375 14.80 -17.56 -17.36
N VAL A 376 14.39 -17.61 -16.09
CA VAL A 376 13.18 -16.99 -15.58
C VAL A 376 13.51 -16.20 -14.32
N PHE A 377 13.00 -15.00 -14.21
CA PHE A 377 13.24 -14.12 -13.07
C PHE A 377 12.07 -13.17 -12.85
N GLN A 378 11.99 -12.63 -11.64
CA GLN A 378 11.05 -11.57 -11.35
C GLN A 378 11.48 -10.30 -12.08
N TRP A 379 10.60 -9.75 -12.91
CA TRP A 379 10.92 -8.60 -13.76
C TRP A 379 11.46 -7.41 -12.98
N TRP A 380 10.87 -7.10 -11.83
CA TRP A 380 11.26 -5.99 -10.96
C TRP A 380 12.67 -6.16 -10.36
N ALA A 381 13.14 -7.39 -10.16
CA ALA A 381 14.45 -7.71 -9.57
C ALA A 381 15.58 -7.80 -10.59
N GLY A 382 15.23 -7.89 -11.88
CA GLY A 382 16.19 -8.09 -12.95
C GLY A 382 16.82 -9.49 -12.99
N ALA A 383 17.68 -9.73 -13.98
CA ALA A 383 18.21 -11.05 -14.29
C ALA A 383 19.26 -11.61 -13.29
N GLY A 384 19.74 -10.80 -12.34
CA GLY A 384 20.78 -11.23 -11.39
C GLY A 384 20.35 -12.36 -10.44
N ARG A 385 19.04 -12.65 -10.35
CA ARG A 385 18.46 -13.73 -9.54
C ARG A 385 17.63 -14.71 -10.38
N ALA A 386 18.01 -14.91 -11.63
CA ALA A 386 17.31 -15.80 -12.54
C ALA A 386 17.51 -17.28 -12.15
N ALA A 387 16.41 -18.05 -12.18
CA ALA A 387 16.49 -19.49 -12.31
C ALA A 387 16.91 -19.83 -13.75
N GLN A 388 17.80 -20.80 -13.94
CA GLN A 388 18.27 -21.23 -15.25
C GLN A 388 18.09 -22.74 -15.41
N ALA A 389 17.70 -23.15 -16.61
CA ALA A 389 17.66 -24.53 -17.01
C ALA A 389 18.08 -24.64 -18.47
N SER A 390 18.69 -25.78 -18.84
CA SER A 390 19.07 -26.14 -20.21
C SER A 390 18.56 -27.53 -20.55
N ASN A 391 18.26 -27.78 -21.83
CA ASN A 391 17.98 -29.10 -22.36
C ASN A 391 19.27 -29.71 -22.92
#